data_5e88d7bc67bb64c3509c06c631543e18
#
_entry.id   5e88d7bc67bb64c3509c06c631543e18
#
_cell.length_a   1.000
_cell.length_b   1.000
_cell.length_c   1.000
_cell.angle_alpha   90.00
_cell.angle_beta   90.00
_cell.angle_gamma   90.00
#
_symmetry.space_group_name_H-M   'P 1'
#
loop_
_entity.id
_entity.type
_entity.pdbx_description
1 polymer ?
#
loop_
_entity_poly.entity_id
_entity_poly.type
_entity_poly.pdbx_seq_one_letter_code
_entity_poly.pdbx_strand_id
1 'polypeptide(L)'
;MKITVIGVVPPCPRCAHIYDLAVEAANELGIEVEMSKIAYDSEEAQGYGKVGTAHHIAEWANMEIDWSKIREIISEGWSKELDDFLMPCTKRAEEEGWLMTPALLIDNKVAFMGYVPGKEDIKVAIQAALNSGSEKLKSL
;
A
#
# COMPACT_ATOMS: atom_id res chain seq x y z
N MET A 1 -13.73 -11.05 -3.36
CA MET A 1 -12.39 -10.55 -2.91
C MET A 1 -12.50 -9.09 -2.53
N LYS A 2 -11.90 -8.73 -1.42
CA LYS A 2 -11.85 -7.34 -0.95
C LYS A 2 -10.44 -6.80 -1.09
N ILE A 3 -10.31 -5.62 -1.70
CA ILE A 3 -9.03 -4.92 -1.82
C ILE A 3 -9.14 -3.59 -1.07
N THR A 4 -8.26 -3.37 -0.11
CA THR A 4 -8.28 -2.19 0.75
C THR A 4 -6.99 -1.39 0.56
N VAL A 5 -7.12 -0.08 0.39
CA VAL A 5 -5.98 0.83 0.38
C VAL A 5 -6.00 1.67 1.66
N ILE A 6 -4.95 1.56 2.46
CA ILE A 6 -4.76 2.42 3.64
C ILE A 6 -3.91 3.59 3.19
N GLY A 7 -4.40 4.79 3.36
CA GLY A 7 -3.70 5.99 2.91
C GLY A 7 -4.10 7.24 3.66
N VAL A 8 -3.73 8.39 3.12
CA VAL A 8 -4.13 9.70 3.66
C VAL A 8 -5.41 10.18 2.98
N VAL A 9 -6.18 11.02 3.68
CA VAL A 9 -7.41 11.61 3.16
C VAL A 9 -7.30 13.13 3.30
N PRO A 10 -7.39 13.90 2.19
CA PRO A 10 -7.54 13.43 0.80
C PRO A 10 -6.33 12.62 0.34
N PRO A 11 -6.49 11.67 -0.62
CA PRO A 11 -5.39 10.79 -1.00
C PRO A 11 -4.23 11.56 -1.64
N CYS A 12 -3.02 11.20 -1.23
CA CYS A 12 -1.81 11.70 -1.89
C CYS A 12 -1.66 11.01 -3.26
N PRO A 13 -0.81 11.51 -4.16
CA PRO A 13 -0.62 10.90 -5.48
C PRO A 13 -0.28 9.40 -5.43
N ARG A 14 0.49 8.96 -4.45
CA ARG A 14 0.85 7.55 -4.29
C ARG A 14 -0.37 6.69 -3.96
N CYS A 15 -1.20 7.16 -3.04
CA CYS A 15 -2.40 6.44 -2.60
C CYS A 15 -3.43 6.35 -3.72
N ALA A 16 -3.65 7.44 -4.44
CA ALA A 16 -4.56 7.47 -5.59
C ALA A 16 -4.06 6.54 -6.69
N HIS A 17 -2.77 6.58 -6.98
CA HIS A 17 -2.19 5.79 -8.06
C HIS A 17 -2.28 4.28 -7.79
N ILE A 18 -1.94 3.83 -6.57
CA ILE A 18 -2.04 2.40 -6.22
C ILE A 18 -3.49 1.90 -6.27
N TYR A 19 -4.44 2.75 -5.87
CA TYR A 19 -5.86 2.41 -5.95
C TYR A 19 -6.28 2.16 -7.40
N ASP A 20 -5.94 3.09 -8.29
CA ASP A 20 -6.29 2.99 -9.71
C ASP A 20 -5.64 1.76 -10.36
N LEU A 21 -4.39 1.48 -10.04
CA LEU A 21 -3.70 0.28 -10.54
C LEU A 21 -4.37 -1.01 -10.07
N ALA A 22 -4.84 -1.04 -8.82
CA ALA A 22 -5.54 -2.22 -8.29
C ALA A 22 -6.87 -2.45 -9.03
N VAL A 23 -7.62 -1.38 -9.32
CA VAL A 23 -8.85 -1.47 -10.10
C VAL A 23 -8.56 -2.00 -11.51
N GLU A 24 -7.55 -1.44 -12.17
CA GLU A 24 -7.14 -1.89 -13.51
C GLU A 24 -6.70 -3.35 -13.53
N ALA A 25 -5.90 -3.76 -12.54
CA ALA A 25 -5.41 -5.13 -12.42
C ALA A 25 -6.56 -6.11 -12.28
N ALA A 26 -7.53 -5.82 -11.41
CA ALA A 26 -8.71 -6.67 -11.21
C ALA A 26 -9.56 -6.74 -12.49
N ASN A 27 -9.75 -5.61 -13.17
CA ASN A 27 -10.50 -5.57 -14.43
C ASN A 27 -9.84 -6.41 -15.52
N GLU A 28 -8.53 -6.32 -15.65
CA GLU A 28 -7.79 -7.11 -16.66
C GLU A 28 -7.82 -8.60 -16.36
N LEU A 29 -7.93 -8.98 -15.10
CA LEU A 29 -8.08 -10.40 -14.70
C LEU A 29 -9.52 -10.88 -14.77
N GLY A 30 -10.48 -9.99 -15.03
CA GLY A 30 -11.90 -10.33 -15.07
C GLY A 30 -12.47 -10.72 -13.73
N ILE A 31 -11.94 -10.17 -12.64
CA ILE A 31 -12.34 -10.50 -11.26
C ILE A 31 -13.15 -9.35 -10.67
N GLU A 32 -14.28 -9.69 -10.04
CA GLU A 32 -15.04 -8.72 -9.27
C GLU A 32 -14.38 -8.54 -7.90
N VAL A 33 -14.08 -7.30 -7.54
CA VAL A 33 -13.48 -6.95 -6.26
C VAL A 33 -14.28 -5.85 -5.58
N GLU A 34 -14.35 -5.90 -4.27
CA GLU A 34 -14.88 -4.83 -3.45
C GLU A 34 -13.70 -3.93 -3.07
N MET A 35 -13.69 -2.71 -3.62
CA MET A 35 -12.63 -1.74 -3.34
C MET A 35 -12.99 -0.89 -2.13
N SER A 36 -12.02 -0.68 -1.25
CA SER A 36 -12.20 0.13 -0.04
C SER A 36 -10.98 1.03 0.17
N LYS A 37 -11.24 2.26 0.64
CA LYS A 37 -10.20 3.20 1.07
C LYS A 37 -10.42 3.49 2.55
N ILE A 38 -9.38 3.37 3.36
CA ILE A 38 -9.45 3.74 4.77
C ILE A 38 -8.30 4.68 5.12
N ALA A 39 -8.57 5.63 6.01
CA ALA A 39 -7.54 6.55 6.47
C ALA A 39 -6.58 5.84 7.43
N TYR A 40 -5.29 6.17 7.34
CA TYR A 40 -4.26 5.52 8.16
C TYR A 40 -4.51 5.71 9.67
N ASP A 41 -5.11 6.84 10.05
CA ASP A 41 -5.38 7.18 11.45
C ASP A 41 -6.76 6.72 11.95
N SER A 42 -7.50 5.97 11.14
CA SER A 42 -8.79 5.40 11.55
C SER A 42 -8.60 4.19 12.47
N GLU A 43 -9.62 3.88 13.27
CA GLU A 43 -9.62 2.68 14.11
C GLU A 43 -9.45 1.41 13.28
N GLU A 44 -10.13 1.36 12.12
CA GLU A 44 -10.05 0.24 11.21
C GLU A 44 -8.62 -0.01 10.74
N ALA A 45 -7.92 1.05 10.32
CA ALA A 45 -6.51 0.94 9.88
C ALA A 45 -5.60 0.52 11.03
N GLN A 46 -5.74 1.12 12.20
CA GLN A 46 -4.93 0.81 13.37
C GLN A 46 -5.17 -0.62 13.88
N GLY A 47 -6.29 -1.22 13.52
CA GLY A 47 -6.59 -2.62 13.81
C GLY A 47 -5.65 -3.60 13.10
N TYR A 48 -5.02 -3.19 12.00
CA TYR A 48 -4.04 -4.02 11.29
C TYR A 48 -2.63 -3.93 11.87
N GLY A 49 -2.35 -2.96 12.72
CA GLY A 49 -1.04 -2.76 13.35
C GLY A 49 -0.73 -1.27 13.54
N LYS A 50 0.53 -0.96 13.82
CA LYS A 50 0.96 0.43 13.94
C LYS A 50 1.16 1.00 12.54
N VAL A 51 0.23 1.87 12.13
CA VAL A 51 0.17 2.43 10.76
C VAL A 51 0.52 3.91 10.79
N GLY A 52 1.34 4.35 9.84
CA GLY A 52 1.66 5.75 9.67
C GLY A 52 2.12 6.09 8.27
N THR A 53 2.31 7.38 8.03
CA THR A 53 2.89 7.89 6.79
C THR A 53 4.41 7.78 6.85
N ALA A 54 5.10 8.09 5.75
CA ALA A 54 6.57 8.14 5.73
C ALA A 54 7.12 9.09 6.80
N HIS A 55 6.44 10.22 7.05
CA HIS A 55 6.81 11.14 8.12
C HIS A 55 6.80 10.48 9.49
N HIS A 56 5.74 9.72 9.78
CA HIS A 56 5.62 9.00 11.04
C HIS A 56 6.71 7.95 11.19
N ILE A 57 6.97 7.18 10.14
CA ILE A 57 8.02 6.16 10.16
C ILE A 57 9.39 6.81 10.47
N ALA A 58 9.71 7.90 9.79
CA ALA A 58 10.97 8.61 10.01
C ALA A 58 11.09 9.15 11.44
N GLU A 59 9.98 9.69 11.99
CA GLU A 59 9.91 10.18 13.35
C GLU A 59 10.11 9.04 14.35
N TRP A 60 9.37 7.95 14.20
CA TRP A 60 9.47 6.80 15.11
C TRP A 60 10.84 6.14 15.08
N ALA A 61 11.48 6.11 13.93
CA ALA A 61 12.80 5.51 13.74
C ALA A 61 13.96 6.51 13.94
N ASN A 62 13.65 7.79 14.22
CA ASN A 62 14.63 8.85 14.36
C ASN A 62 15.54 8.97 13.13
N MET A 63 14.94 8.97 11.95
CA MET A 63 15.63 9.07 10.66
C MET A 63 15.64 10.50 10.15
N GLU A 64 16.73 10.90 9.50
CA GLU A 64 16.80 12.18 8.81
C GLU A 64 16.45 11.97 7.34
N ILE A 65 15.43 12.70 6.88
CA ILE A 65 14.94 12.63 5.50
C ILE A 65 14.87 14.04 4.94
N ASP A 66 15.29 14.20 3.68
CA ASP A 66 15.17 15.50 2.99
C ASP A 66 13.74 15.72 2.51
N TRP A 67 12.90 16.22 3.41
CA TRP A 67 11.48 16.46 3.12
C TRP A 67 11.28 17.55 2.06
N SER A 68 12.22 18.50 1.93
CA SER A 68 12.15 19.54 0.90
C SER A 68 12.24 18.92 -0.50
N LYS A 69 13.14 17.97 -0.67
CA LYS A 69 13.30 17.24 -1.93
C LYS A 69 12.06 16.39 -2.24
N ILE A 70 11.51 15.75 -1.23
CA ILE A 70 10.29 14.94 -1.38
C ILE A 70 9.11 15.81 -1.80
N ARG A 71 8.93 16.98 -1.19
CA ARG A 71 7.86 17.91 -1.57
C ARG A 71 8.00 18.36 -3.02
N GLU A 72 9.22 18.61 -3.47
CA GLU A 72 9.50 18.97 -4.86
C GLU A 72 9.10 17.85 -5.82
N ILE A 73 9.49 16.61 -5.51
CA ILE A 73 9.16 15.43 -6.33
C ILE A 73 7.65 15.17 -6.37
N ILE A 74 7.00 15.24 -5.21
CA ILE A 74 5.57 14.91 -5.08
C ILE A 74 4.68 15.96 -5.76
N SER A 75 5.15 17.20 -5.94
CA SER A 75 4.38 18.22 -6.62
C SER A 75 4.05 17.88 -8.07
N GLU A 76 4.82 16.98 -8.68
CA GLU A 76 4.62 16.49 -10.03
C GLU A 76 3.80 15.18 -10.07
N GLY A 77 3.28 14.73 -8.93
CA GLY A 77 2.53 13.49 -8.79
C GLY A 77 3.40 12.32 -8.41
N TRP A 78 2.89 11.11 -8.62
CA TRP A 78 3.66 9.89 -8.33
C TRP A 78 4.78 9.70 -9.36
N SER A 79 5.94 9.24 -8.89
CA SER A 79 7.03 8.77 -9.74
C SER A 79 7.80 7.67 -9.00
N LYS A 80 8.52 6.86 -9.76
CA LYS A 80 9.39 5.85 -9.17
C LYS A 80 10.47 6.50 -8.31
N GLU A 81 10.94 7.68 -8.70
CA GLU A 81 11.91 8.46 -7.93
C GLU A 81 11.40 8.76 -6.52
N LEU A 82 10.12 9.11 -6.40
CA LEU A 82 9.50 9.35 -5.09
C LEU A 82 9.55 8.10 -4.21
N ASP A 83 9.16 6.95 -4.75
CA ASP A 83 9.21 5.69 -4.01
C ASP A 83 10.65 5.31 -3.63
N ASP A 84 11.60 5.48 -4.54
CA ASP A 84 13.02 5.22 -4.27
C ASP A 84 13.56 6.11 -3.16
N PHE A 85 13.15 7.38 -3.15
CA PHE A 85 13.56 8.34 -2.12
C PHE A 85 13.03 7.97 -0.73
N LEU A 86 11.85 7.36 -0.68
CA LEU A 86 11.20 6.94 0.57
C LEU A 86 11.53 5.49 0.95
N MET A 87 12.29 4.77 0.14
CA MET A 87 12.62 3.36 0.39
C MET A 87 13.28 3.12 1.75
N PRO A 88 14.16 3.98 2.27
CA PRO A 88 14.70 3.79 3.63
C PRO A 88 13.60 3.72 4.69
N CYS A 89 12.54 4.53 4.56
CA CYS A 89 11.40 4.47 5.47
C CYS A 89 10.63 3.16 5.32
N THR A 90 10.41 2.72 4.08
CA THR A 90 9.72 1.45 3.78
C THR A 90 10.45 0.27 4.41
N LYS A 91 11.75 0.20 4.23
CA LYS A 91 12.59 -0.88 4.79
C LYS A 91 12.54 -0.88 6.32
N ARG A 92 12.62 0.31 6.93
CA ARG A 92 12.57 0.42 8.38
C ARG A 92 11.22 -0.04 8.92
N ALA A 93 10.13 0.33 8.25
CA ALA A 93 8.79 -0.11 8.63
C ALA A 93 8.68 -1.64 8.58
N GLU A 94 9.20 -2.27 7.52
CA GLU A 94 9.23 -3.73 7.40
C GLU A 94 9.99 -4.38 8.56
N GLU A 95 11.16 -3.87 8.89
CA GLU A 95 12.01 -4.39 9.98
C GLU A 95 11.31 -4.30 11.34
N GLU A 96 10.59 -3.21 11.59
CA GLU A 96 9.93 -2.96 12.88
C GLU A 96 8.51 -3.54 12.96
N GLY A 97 7.99 -4.06 11.84
CA GLY A 97 6.63 -4.56 11.78
C GLY A 97 5.57 -3.46 11.74
N TRP A 98 5.93 -2.26 11.35
CA TRP A 98 5.00 -1.14 11.15
C TRP A 98 4.42 -1.17 9.75
N LEU A 99 3.24 -0.55 9.57
CA LEU A 99 2.62 -0.38 8.26
C LEU A 99 2.82 1.06 7.79
N MET A 100 3.33 1.22 6.58
CA MET A 100 3.56 2.53 5.97
C MET A 100 2.62 2.76 4.79
N THR A 101 2.03 3.95 4.71
CA THR A 101 1.16 4.30 3.58
C THR A 101 1.96 4.53 2.29
N PRO A 102 1.41 4.25 1.12
CA PRO A 102 0.16 3.54 0.92
C PRO A 102 0.33 2.04 1.20
N ALA A 103 -0.65 1.42 1.83
CA ALA A 103 -0.66 -0.02 2.03
C ALA A 103 -1.81 -0.63 1.24
N LEU A 104 -1.53 -1.70 0.49
CA LEU A 104 -2.53 -2.42 -0.27
C LEU A 104 -2.76 -3.78 0.39
N LEU A 105 -4.00 -4.02 0.81
CA LEU A 105 -4.41 -5.26 1.43
C LEU A 105 -5.33 -6.04 0.49
N ILE A 106 -5.12 -7.34 0.41
CA ILE A 106 -5.99 -8.26 -0.34
C ILE A 106 -6.58 -9.23 0.68
N ASP A 107 -7.90 -9.22 0.81
CA ASP A 107 -8.63 -10.04 1.80
C ASP A 107 -8.04 -9.89 3.22
N ASN A 108 -7.80 -8.65 3.62
CA ASN A 108 -7.30 -8.23 4.93
C ASN A 108 -5.84 -8.62 5.22
N LYS A 109 -5.08 -9.01 4.19
CA LYS A 109 -3.65 -9.28 4.33
C LYS A 109 -2.84 -8.26 3.54
N VAL A 110 -1.79 -7.73 4.16
CA VAL A 110 -0.91 -6.76 3.51
C VAL A 110 -0.17 -7.43 2.35
N ALA A 111 -0.40 -6.93 1.14
CA ALA A 111 0.29 -7.39 -0.06
C ALA A 111 1.48 -6.48 -0.39
N PHE A 112 1.29 -5.17 -0.29
CA PHE A 112 2.32 -4.16 -0.56
C PHE A 112 2.17 -3.01 0.42
N MET A 113 3.27 -2.38 0.80
CA MET A 113 3.22 -1.17 1.62
C MET A 113 4.41 -0.25 1.36
N GLY A 114 4.16 1.06 1.48
CA GLY A 114 5.21 2.08 1.43
C GLY A 114 5.69 2.47 0.04
N TYR A 115 5.18 1.84 -1.00
CA TYR A 115 5.51 2.17 -2.40
C TYR A 115 4.36 1.77 -3.32
N VAL A 116 4.42 2.22 -4.57
CA VAL A 116 3.43 1.86 -5.58
C VAL A 116 3.99 0.73 -6.44
N PRO A 117 3.46 -0.50 -6.32
CA PRO A 117 3.92 -1.61 -7.15
C PRO A 117 3.43 -1.45 -8.59
N GLY A 118 4.06 -2.16 -9.52
CA GLY A 118 3.58 -2.21 -10.88
C GLY A 118 2.26 -2.99 -10.99
N LYS A 119 1.46 -2.69 -12.00
CA LYS A 119 0.17 -3.37 -12.23
C LYS A 119 0.34 -4.89 -12.33
N GLU A 120 1.39 -5.36 -13.00
CA GLU A 120 1.65 -6.79 -13.13
C GLU A 120 1.94 -7.46 -11.79
N ASP A 121 2.64 -6.76 -10.89
CA ASP A 121 2.90 -7.27 -9.53
C ASP A 121 1.60 -7.41 -8.74
N ILE A 122 0.68 -6.44 -8.91
CA ILE A 122 -0.63 -6.50 -8.27
C ILE A 122 -1.45 -7.67 -8.81
N LYS A 123 -1.41 -7.91 -10.12
CA LYS A 123 -2.08 -9.07 -10.73
C LYS A 123 -1.57 -10.39 -10.14
N VAL A 124 -0.26 -10.52 -9.99
CA VAL A 124 0.35 -11.73 -9.40
C VAL A 124 -0.14 -11.92 -7.97
N ALA A 125 -0.19 -10.84 -7.18
CA ALA A 125 -0.67 -10.90 -5.80
C ALA A 125 -2.15 -11.29 -5.71
N ILE A 126 -2.99 -10.76 -6.60
CA ILE A 126 -4.41 -11.12 -6.68
C ILE A 126 -4.56 -12.61 -7.03
N GLN A 127 -3.83 -13.09 -8.02
CA GLN A 127 -3.86 -14.50 -8.42
C GLN A 127 -3.40 -15.43 -7.30
N ALA A 128 -2.35 -15.05 -6.58
CA ALA A 128 -1.88 -15.82 -5.43
C ALA A 128 -2.94 -15.90 -4.33
N ALA A 129 -3.65 -14.81 -4.07
CA ALA A 129 -4.73 -14.78 -3.08
C ALA A 129 -5.90 -15.68 -3.50
N LEU A 130 -6.25 -15.68 -4.80
CA LEU A 130 -7.29 -16.56 -5.35
C LEU A 130 -6.91 -18.02 -5.22
N ASN A 131 -5.67 -18.37 -5.53
CA ASN A 131 -5.17 -19.73 -5.45
C ASN A 131 -5.14 -20.23 -4.00
N SER A 132 -4.73 -19.40 -3.04
CA SER A 132 -4.79 -19.72 -1.62
C SER A 132 -6.21 -20.01 -1.15
N GLY A 133 -7.17 -19.19 -1.58
CA GLY A 133 -8.59 -19.38 -1.28
C GLY A 133 -9.10 -20.70 -1.85
N SER A 134 -8.75 -21.00 -3.12
CA SER A 134 -9.13 -22.25 -3.78
C SER A 134 -8.54 -23.48 -3.08
N GLU A 135 -7.29 -23.40 -2.66
CA GLU A 135 -6.62 -24.50 -1.92
C GLU A 135 -7.31 -24.77 -0.59
N LYS A 136 -7.70 -23.71 0.14
CA LYS A 136 -8.45 -23.83 1.39
C LYS A 136 -9.80 -24.51 1.19
N LEU A 137 -10.50 -24.18 0.12
CA LEU A 137 -11.78 -24.79 -0.22
C LEU A 137 -11.63 -26.27 -0.62
N LYS A 138 -10.54 -26.61 -1.28
CA LYS A 138 -10.25 -28.00 -1.70
C LYS A 138 -9.84 -28.90 -0.54
N SER A 139 -9.28 -28.34 0.52
CA SER A 139 -8.85 -29.09 1.70
C SER A 139 -9.96 -29.31 2.72
N LEU A 140 -11.12 -28.72 2.48
CA LEU A 140 -12.32 -28.93 3.27
C LEU A 140 -13.21 -29.99 2.63
#